data_341a1b7a6b33a42676ccdbdf0884d8bf
#
_entry.id   341a1b7a6b33a42676ccdbdf0884d8bf
#
_cell.length_a   1.000
_cell.length_b   1.000
_cell.length_c   1.000
_cell.angle_alpha   90.00
_cell.angle_beta   90.00
_cell.angle_gamma   90.00
#
_symmetry.space_group_name_H-M   'P 1'
#
loop_
_entity.id
_entity.type
_entity.pdbx_description
1 polymer ?
#
loop_
_entity_poly.entity_id
_entity_poly.type
_entity_poly.pdbx_seq_one_letter_code
_entity_poly.pdbx_strand_id
1 'polypeptide(L)'
;MGVELCEDLWVPIPPSSYLVQQGADIIVNLSATNELIGKHSYLLSLVRQQSARCVAGYVYASAGFGESSTDLVFAGNGLVVENGSILAESKRFSSTPQLVVSEIDVERLRTERRVMTSFAKGAWAHGRDARFIPFVLNDIPLRLTRKVGAFPFVPSDSFVLNERCAEILDIQSSGLAKRLVHTQAQSVVLGISGGLDSTLALLVAVRTLDKLGWNREKIIGVTMPGFGTTGRTYHNAMMLMRSLGITIREI
;
A
#
# COMPACT_ATOMS: atom_id res chain seq x y z
N MET A 1 -0.96 8.55 22.43
CA MET A 1 -0.01 7.41 22.32
C MET A 1 -0.52 6.25 23.16
N GLY A 2 -0.29 5.01 22.70
CA GLY A 2 -0.53 3.79 23.46
C GLY A 2 0.81 3.11 23.75
N VAL A 3 0.91 2.42 24.88
CA VAL A 3 2.13 1.70 25.27
C VAL A 3 1.81 0.23 25.46
N GLU A 4 2.63 -0.63 24.87
CA GLU A 4 2.64 -2.06 25.11
C GLU A 4 4.08 -2.53 25.36
N LEU A 5 4.26 -3.70 25.93
CA LEU A 5 5.57 -4.16 26.39
C LEU A 5 5.92 -5.52 25.74
N CYS A 6 7.07 -5.56 25.09
CA CYS A 6 7.78 -6.76 24.68
C CYS A 6 6.86 -7.83 24.05
N GLU A 7 6.51 -8.86 24.83
CA GLU A 7 5.72 -10.01 24.45
C GLU A 7 4.28 -9.66 24.00
N ASP A 8 3.77 -8.49 24.38
CA ASP A 8 2.44 -8.01 23.99
C ASP A 8 2.26 -7.99 22.46
N LEU A 9 3.33 -7.72 21.70
CA LEU A 9 3.27 -7.74 20.22
C LEU A 9 3.07 -9.15 19.64
N TRP A 10 3.50 -10.19 20.37
CA TRP A 10 3.58 -11.55 19.85
C TRP A 10 2.29 -12.37 20.06
N VAL A 11 1.39 -11.87 20.90
CA VAL A 11 0.10 -12.54 21.16
C VAL A 11 -0.88 -12.39 19.99
N PRO A 12 -1.86 -13.27 19.85
CA PRO A 12 -2.84 -13.24 18.75
C PRO A 12 -3.61 -11.91 18.64
N ILE A 13 -3.90 -11.26 19.78
CA ILE A 13 -4.57 -9.95 19.84
C ILE A 13 -3.73 -9.03 20.74
N PRO A 14 -2.77 -8.30 20.16
CA PRO A 14 -1.94 -7.37 20.92
C PRO A 14 -2.76 -6.26 21.60
N PRO A 15 -2.35 -5.78 22.78
CA PRO A 15 -2.98 -4.65 23.46
C PRO A 15 -3.12 -3.40 22.59
N SER A 16 -2.17 -3.15 21.68
CA SER A 16 -2.24 -2.07 20.69
C SER A 16 -3.53 -2.08 19.88
N SER A 17 -4.13 -3.26 19.61
CA SER A 17 -5.41 -3.37 18.91
C SER A 17 -6.55 -2.67 19.65
N TYR A 18 -6.55 -2.75 20.98
CA TYR A 18 -7.54 -2.06 21.83
C TYR A 18 -7.19 -0.58 22.02
N LEU A 19 -5.91 -0.28 22.20
CA LEU A 19 -5.44 1.09 22.42
C LEU A 19 -5.76 2.01 21.23
N VAL A 20 -5.63 1.51 19.99
CA VAL A 20 -5.96 2.32 18.81
C VAL A 20 -7.46 2.52 18.64
N GLN A 21 -8.29 1.57 19.05
CA GLN A 21 -9.74 1.73 19.07
C GLN A 21 -10.19 2.76 20.11
N GLN A 22 -9.38 3.00 21.13
CA GLN A 22 -9.59 4.03 22.13
C GLN A 22 -8.92 5.37 21.79
N GLY A 23 -8.39 5.50 20.56
CA GLY A 23 -7.88 6.75 20.03
C GLY A 23 -6.36 6.91 20.04
N ALA A 24 -5.58 5.86 20.36
CA ALA A 24 -4.13 5.94 20.19
C ALA A 24 -3.75 6.01 18.69
N ASP A 25 -3.01 7.04 18.30
CA ASP A 25 -2.49 7.20 16.94
C ASP A 25 -1.09 6.60 16.78
N ILE A 26 -0.33 6.55 17.87
CA ILE A 26 1.03 6.01 17.90
C ILE A 26 1.10 4.98 19.01
N ILE A 27 1.64 3.81 18.70
CA ILE A 27 1.97 2.73 19.63
C ILE A 27 3.47 2.74 19.88
N VAL A 28 3.86 2.59 21.14
CA VAL A 28 5.25 2.45 21.58
C VAL A 28 5.41 1.10 22.24
N ASN A 29 6.35 0.30 21.78
CA ASN A 29 6.69 -1.01 22.36
C ASN A 29 8.13 -0.97 22.88
N LEU A 30 8.28 -1.20 24.17
CA LEU A 30 9.56 -1.34 24.84
C LEU A 30 9.85 -2.83 25.03
N SER A 31 10.92 -3.32 24.43
CA SER A 31 11.21 -4.73 24.33
C SER A 31 12.59 -5.10 24.88
N ALA A 32 12.71 -6.33 25.35
CA ALA A 32 13.96 -7.02 25.59
C ALA A 32 13.92 -8.39 24.90
N THR A 33 13.79 -8.36 23.60
CA THR A 33 13.66 -9.56 22.77
C THR A 33 15.04 -10.06 22.36
N ASN A 34 15.36 -11.29 22.72
CA ASN A 34 16.61 -11.94 22.30
C ASN A 34 16.60 -12.28 20.80
N GLU A 35 17.79 -12.35 20.22
CA GLU A 35 17.94 -12.70 18.80
C GLU A 35 18.02 -14.21 18.59
N LEU A 36 17.36 -14.64 17.51
CA LEU A 36 17.46 -15.97 16.94
C LEU A 36 17.60 -15.84 15.42
N ILE A 37 18.18 -16.86 14.78
CA ILE A 37 18.30 -16.87 13.32
C ILE A 37 16.90 -16.80 12.69
N GLY A 38 16.70 -15.84 11.79
CA GLY A 38 15.43 -15.61 11.10
C GLY A 38 14.38 -14.81 11.89
N LYS A 39 14.53 -14.59 13.19
CA LYS A 39 13.56 -13.88 14.02
C LYS A 39 13.36 -12.42 13.61
N HIS A 40 14.40 -11.76 13.12
CA HIS A 40 14.31 -10.36 12.70
C HIS A 40 13.31 -10.13 11.56
N SER A 41 13.31 -10.98 10.53
CA SER A 41 12.35 -10.86 9.43
C SER A 41 10.91 -11.06 9.90
N TYR A 42 10.71 -11.95 10.86
CA TYR A 42 9.41 -12.15 11.49
C TYR A 42 8.99 -10.95 12.33
N LEU A 43 9.91 -10.37 13.14
CA LEU A 43 9.67 -9.15 13.88
C LEU A 43 9.25 -7.99 12.96
N LEU A 44 9.98 -7.77 11.86
CA LEU A 44 9.62 -6.74 10.87
C LEU A 44 8.20 -6.96 10.32
N SER A 45 7.86 -8.21 10.03
CA SER A 45 6.52 -8.57 9.54
C SER A 45 5.44 -8.27 10.58
N LEU A 46 5.66 -8.63 11.84
CA LEU A 46 4.73 -8.35 12.94
C LEU A 46 4.50 -6.85 13.13
N VAL A 47 5.58 -6.07 13.27
CA VAL A 47 5.49 -4.62 13.48
C VAL A 47 4.80 -3.94 12.32
N ARG A 48 5.15 -4.28 11.08
CA ARG A 48 4.53 -3.75 9.88
C ARG A 48 3.04 -4.08 9.80
N GLN A 49 2.68 -5.34 10.05
CA GLN A 49 1.28 -5.77 9.99
C GLN A 49 0.45 -5.16 11.11
N GLN A 50 1.00 -5.06 12.32
CA GLN A 50 0.28 -4.43 13.44
C GLN A 50 0.08 -2.94 13.19
N SER A 51 1.10 -2.23 12.72
CA SER A 51 1.00 -0.83 12.29
C SER A 51 -0.07 -0.63 11.22
N ALA A 52 -0.08 -1.46 10.17
CA ALA A 52 -1.05 -1.39 9.07
C ALA A 52 -2.47 -1.73 9.54
N ARG A 53 -2.65 -2.81 10.29
CA ARG A 53 -3.96 -3.25 10.82
C ARG A 53 -4.59 -2.19 11.73
N CYS A 54 -3.75 -1.57 12.54
CA CYS A 54 -4.16 -0.50 13.46
C CYS A 54 -4.27 0.87 12.79
N VAL A 55 -3.80 1.02 11.54
CA VAL A 55 -3.66 2.32 10.86
C VAL A 55 -2.97 3.31 11.80
N ALA A 56 -1.81 2.94 12.32
CA ALA A 56 -1.11 3.66 13.39
C ALA A 56 0.38 3.80 13.10
N GLY A 57 1.00 4.79 13.72
CA GLY A 57 2.44 4.79 13.93
C GLY A 57 2.82 3.71 14.94
N TYR A 58 3.91 3.00 14.70
CA TYR A 58 4.43 2.01 15.62
C TYR A 58 5.92 2.24 15.84
N VAL A 59 6.30 2.49 17.09
CA VAL A 59 7.68 2.71 17.49
C VAL A 59 8.11 1.53 18.37
N TYR A 60 9.10 0.80 17.92
CA TYR A 60 9.65 -0.35 18.59
C TYR A 60 11.10 -0.08 19.02
N ALA A 61 11.42 -0.31 20.28
CA ALA A 61 12.76 -0.19 20.81
C ALA A 61 13.09 -1.40 21.67
N SER A 62 14.18 -2.10 21.32
CA SER A 62 14.60 -3.32 22.02
C SER A 62 15.97 -3.15 22.65
N ALA A 63 16.19 -3.91 23.71
CA ALA A 63 17.48 -4.08 24.36
C ALA A 63 18.61 -4.36 23.36
N GLY A 64 19.79 -3.89 23.66
CA GLY A 64 20.99 -4.01 22.81
C GLY A 64 22.21 -4.46 23.60
N PHE A 65 23.39 -4.10 23.10
CA PHE A 65 24.68 -4.54 23.59
C PHE A 65 24.95 -4.31 25.09
N GLY A 66 24.30 -3.30 25.67
CA GLY A 66 24.45 -2.98 27.09
C GLY A 66 23.68 -3.90 28.05
N GLU A 67 22.82 -4.78 27.52
CA GLU A 67 22.05 -5.69 28.37
C GLU A 67 22.89 -6.87 28.86
N SER A 68 22.55 -7.33 30.09
CA SER A 68 23.16 -8.53 30.63
C SER A 68 22.68 -9.76 29.88
N SER A 69 23.61 -10.60 29.47
CA SER A 69 23.30 -11.87 28.81
C SER A 69 24.17 -12.97 29.39
N THR A 70 23.55 -14.10 29.74
CA THR A 70 24.28 -15.38 29.95
C THR A 70 24.22 -16.18 28.65
N ASP A 71 23.00 -16.54 28.24
CA ASP A 71 22.74 -17.41 27.06
C ASP A 71 22.03 -16.65 25.94
N LEU A 72 21.78 -15.36 26.11
CA LEU A 72 20.99 -14.55 25.20
C LEU A 72 21.83 -13.44 24.55
N VAL A 73 21.47 -13.07 23.33
CA VAL A 73 22.05 -11.94 22.62
C VAL A 73 20.94 -10.99 22.21
N PHE A 74 21.17 -9.69 22.41
CA PHE A 74 20.24 -8.62 22.06
C PHE A 74 20.84 -7.73 20.97
N ALA A 75 20.08 -7.49 19.90
CA ALA A 75 20.59 -6.78 18.72
C ALA A 75 20.38 -5.26 18.74
N GLY A 76 19.57 -4.73 19.66
CA GLY A 76 19.27 -3.31 19.72
C GLY A 76 18.37 -2.86 18.58
N ASN A 77 17.33 -3.64 18.26
CA ASN A 77 16.37 -3.28 17.20
C ASN A 77 15.61 -2.00 17.58
N GLY A 78 15.69 -0.99 16.73
CA GLY A 78 14.88 0.22 16.78
C GLY A 78 14.15 0.39 15.46
N LEU A 79 12.81 0.51 15.49
CA LEU A 79 11.98 0.63 14.30
C LEU A 79 10.98 1.76 14.48
N VAL A 80 10.76 2.54 13.42
CA VAL A 80 9.64 3.46 13.31
C VAL A 80 8.86 3.08 12.06
N VAL A 81 7.60 2.74 12.26
CA VAL A 81 6.72 2.25 11.19
C VAL A 81 5.43 3.08 11.17
N GLU A 82 4.93 3.40 9.99
CA GLU A 82 3.68 4.13 9.77
C GLU A 82 2.81 3.37 8.79
N ASN A 83 1.63 2.94 9.21
CA ASN A 83 0.66 2.24 8.36
C ASN A 83 1.32 1.14 7.50
N GLY A 84 2.15 0.31 8.13
CA GLY A 84 2.86 -0.80 7.51
C GLY A 84 4.14 -0.44 6.74
N SER A 85 4.48 0.84 6.60
CA SER A 85 5.70 1.30 5.95
C SER A 85 6.80 1.59 6.97
N ILE A 86 7.97 0.99 6.80
CA ILE A 86 9.15 1.29 7.64
C ILE A 86 9.66 2.67 7.25
N LEU A 87 9.70 3.59 8.22
CA LEU A 87 10.22 4.94 8.05
C LEU A 87 11.70 5.03 8.43
N ALA A 88 12.09 4.30 9.48
CA ALA A 88 13.47 4.28 9.96
C ALA A 88 13.75 2.98 10.73
N GLU A 89 15.00 2.55 10.69
CA GLU A 89 15.49 1.33 11.33
C GLU A 89 16.90 1.55 11.87
N SER A 90 17.21 1.02 13.08
CA SER A 90 18.55 1.03 13.64
C SER A 90 19.42 -0.05 13.02
N LYS A 91 20.74 0.16 13.08
CA LYS A 91 21.70 -0.91 12.76
C LYS A 91 21.72 -1.95 13.88
N ARG A 92 21.48 -3.19 13.54
CA ARG A 92 21.55 -4.32 14.49
C ARG A 92 22.98 -4.62 14.94
N PHE A 93 23.08 -5.18 16.16
CA PHE A 93 24.34 -5.61 16.75
C PHE A 93 25.39 -4.49 16.89
N SER A 94 24.96 -3.25 17.05
CA SER A 94 25.85 -2.14 17.35
C SER A 94 26.30 -2.19 18.81
N SER A 95 27.58 -2.01 19.04
CA SER A 95 28.16 -1.88 20.39
C SER A 95 27.99 -0.48 20.98
N THR A 96 27.49 0.48 20.20
CA THR A 96 27.24 1.86 20.63
C THR A 96 25.76 2.18 20.61
N PRO A 97 25.29 3.05 21.52
CA PRO A 97 23.91 3.53 21.49
C PRO A 97 23.57 4.15 20.15
N GLN A 98 22.33 3.92 19.70
CA GLN A 98 21.83 4.50 18.45
C GLN A 98 20.55 5.27 18.72
N LEU A 99 20.39 6.38 18.04
CA LEU A 99 19.14 7.17 18.00
C LEU A 99 18.55 7.08 16.61
N VAL A 100 17.32 6.58 16.54
CA VAL A 100 16.52 6.54 15.30
C VAL A 100 15.44 7.60 15.41
N VAL A 101 15.40 8.50 14.44
CA VAL A 101 14.43 9.61 14.41
C VAL A 101 13.65 9.56 13.09
N SER A 102 12.36 9.75 13.18
CA SER A 102 11.47 9.88 12.00
C SER A 102 10.24 10.70 12.35
N GLU A 103 9.49 11.09 11.33
CA GLU A 103 8.24 11.84 11.45
C GLU A 103 7.07 10.96 11.04
N ILE A 104 6.03 10.91 11.90
CA ILE A 104 4.79 10.16 11.66
C ILE A 104 3.67 11.16 11.34
N ASP A 105 2.99 10.98 10.21
CA ASP A 105 1.86 11.80 9.80
C ASP A 105 0.57 11.34 10.48
N VAL A 106 0.32 11.87 11.68
CA VAL A 106 -0.84 11.53 12.51
C VAL A 106 -2.16 11.97 11.84
N GLU A 107 -2.18 13.09 11.13
CA GLU A 107 -3.40 13.57 10.46
C GLU A 107 -3.81 12.65 9.31
N ARG A 108 -2.85 12.17 8.56
CA ARG A 108 -3.07 11.15 7.53
C ARG A 108 -3.64 9.88 8.13
N LEU A 109 -3.04 9.35 9.20
CA LEU A 109 -3.53 8.15 9.87
C LEU A 109 -4.98 8.31 10.35
N ARG A 110 -5.31 9.45 10.94
CA ARG A 110 -6.68 9.76 11.37
C ARG A 110 -7.65 9.87 10.21
N THR A 111 -7.20 10.41 9.09
CA THR A 111 -8.02 10.53 7.88
C THR A 111 -8.32 9.15 7.28
N GLU A 112 -7.32 8.29 7.18
CA GLU A 112 -7.49 6.91 6.70
C GLU A 112 -8.45 6.11 7.61
N ARG A 113 -8.35 6.23 8.94
CA ARG A 113 -9.28 5.60 9.89
C ARG A 113 -10.72 6.10 9.71
N ARG A 114 -10.93 7.38 9.43
CA ARG A 114 -12.28 7.94 9.19
C ARG A 114 -12.94 7.38 7.94
N VAL A 115 -12.17 7.14 6.90
CA VAL A 115 -12.67 6.55 5.65
C VAL A 115 -12.94 5.05 5.80
N MET A 116 -12.19 4.36 6.65
CA MET A 116 -12.33 2.92 6.90
C MET A 116 -13.48 2.63 7.87
N THR A 117 -14.69 2.45 7.35
CA THR A 117 -15.90 2.21 8.16
C THR A 117 -15.81 0.97 9.06
N SER A 118 -15.06 -0.07 8.64
CA SER A 118 -14.82 -1.29 9.42
C SER A 118 -13.97 -1.04 10.67
N PHE A 119 -13.08 -0.04 10.64
CA PHE A 119 -12.27 0.33 11.79
C PHE A 119 -13.14 0.80 12.97
N ALA A 120 -14.07 1.72 12.70
CA ALA A 120 -14.98 2.25 13.70
C ALA A 120 -15.90 1.16 14.30
N LYS A 121 -16.37 0.22 13.48
CA LYS A 121 -17.23 -0.89 13.94
C LYS A 121 -16.53 -1.86 14.88
N GLY A 122 -15.22 -2.03 14.77
CA GLY A 122 -14.43 -2.86 15.68
C GLY A 122 -14.40 -2.34 17.12
N ALA A 123 -14.52 -1.04 17.32
CA ALA A 123 -14.48 -0.39 18.65
C ALA A 123 -15.67 -0.78 19.55
N TRP A 124 -16.81 -1.13 18.97
CA TRP A 124 -18.04 -1.43 19.72
C TRP A 124 -18.02 -2.78 20.43
N ALA A 125 -17.17 -3.70 19.99
CA ALA A 125 -17.19 -5.08 20.48
C ALA A 125 -16.33 -5.30 21.74
N HIS A 126 -15.38 -4.41 22.06
CA HIS A 126 -14.32 -4.68 23.05
C HIS A 126 -13.90 -3.44 23.85
N GLY A 127 -14.85 -2.73 24.43
CA GLY A 127 -14.54 -1.62 25.35
C GLY A 127 -13.73 -2.11 26.56
N ARG A 128 -12.41 -1.94 26.52
CA ARG A 128 -11.57 -1.92 27.72
C ARG A 128 -11.31 -0.46 28.03
N ASP A 129 -11.55 -0.06 29.28
CA ASP A 129 -11.25 1.29 29.73
C ASP A 129 -9.74 1.50 29.72
N ALA A 130 -9.27 2.41 28.86
CA ALA A 130 -7.87 2.84 28.90
C ALA A 130 -7.68 3.87 30.01
N ARG A 131 -6.57 3.75 30.71
CA ARG A 131 -6.11 4.81 31.60
C ARG A 131 -5.47 5.93 30.78
N PHE A 132 -6.07 7.11 30.78
CA PHE A 132 -5.53 8.30 30.14
C PHE A 132 -4.60 9.04 31.06
N ILE A 133 -3.38 9.32 30.63
CA ILE A 133 -2.39 10.12 31.32
C ILE A 133 -2.17 11.40 30.52
N PRO A 134 -2.71 12.56 30.95
CA PRO A 134 -2.49 13.80 30.22
C PRO A 134 -1.06 14.26 30.35
N PHE A 135 -0.47 14.79 29.27
CA PHE A 135 0.80 15.49 29.30
C PHE A 135 0.78 16.61 28.26
N VAL A 136 1.59 17.63 28.48
CA VAL A 136 1.70 18.78 27.59
C VAL A 136 3.07 18.75 26.92
N LEU A 137 3.08 18.86 25.60
CA LEU A 137 4.29 19.11 24.83
C LEU A 137 4.27 20.57 24.36
N ASN A 138 5.41 21.23 24.43
CA ASN A 138 5.55 22.55 23.83
C ASN A 138 5.48 22.46 22.31
N ASP A 139 4.74 23.35 21.68
CA ASP A 139 4.74 23.51 20.22
C ASP A 139 6.14 23.95 19.78
N ILE A 140 6.85 23.08 19.11
CA ILE A 140 8.13 23.38 18.49
C ILE A 140 7.88 23.46 16.97
N PRO A 141 8.31 24.53 16.28
CA PRO A 141 8.24 24.59 14.83
C PRO A 141 8.98 23.42 14.23
N LEU A 142 8.26 22.49 13.61
CA LEU A 142 8.83 21.31 12.95
C LEU A 142 9.23 21.69 11.53
N ARG A 143 10.48 21.42 11.20
CA ARG A 143 10.92 21.39 9.81
C ARG A 143 10.82 19.96 9.32
N LEU A 144 9.95 19.73 8.34
CA LEU A 144 9.77 18.41 7.74
C LEU A 144 11.09 17.93 7.11
N THR A 145 11.63 16.83 7.61
CA THR A 145 12.85 16.18 7.11
C THR A 145 12.54 14.92 6.33
N ARG A 146 11.32 14.41 6.47
CA ARG A 146 10.83 13.21 5.78
C ARG A 146 10.84 13.41 4.26
N LYS A 147 11.43 12.44 3.56
CA LYS A 147 11.36 12.40 2.09
C LYS A 147 9.96 11.95 1.66
N VAL A 148 9.31 12.79 0.87
CA VAL A 148 8.03 12.44 0.23
C VAL A 148 8.34 12.00 -1.21
N GLY A 149 7.90 10.79 -1.57
CA GLY A 149 8.09 10.27 -2.93
C GLY A 149 7.33 11.10 -3.97
N ALA A 150 8.01 11.54 -5.02
CA ALA A 150 7.40 12.31 -6.11
C ALA A 150 6.37 11.48 -6.90
N PHE A 151 6.53 10.17 -6.91
CA PHE A 151 5.68 9.23 -7.64
C PHE A 151 5.13 8.15 -6.70
N PRO A 152 4.15 8.48 -5.83
CA PRO A 152 3.68 7.58 -4.78
C PRO A 152 2.99 6.30 -5.32
N PHE A 153 2.52 6.34 -6.58
CA PHE A 153 1.83 5.21 -7.21
C PHE A 153 2.72 4.34 -8.10
N VAL A 154 3.96 4.79 -8.37
CA VAL A 154 4.89 4.11 -9.27
C VAL A 154 6.03 3.51 -8.44
N PRO A 155 6.10 2.18 -8.31
CA PRO A 155 7.22 1.54 -7.63
C PRO A 155 8.55 1.87 -8.30
N SER A 156 9.59 2.12 -7.52
CA SER A 156 10.95 2.30 -8.03
C SER A 156 11.62 0.98 -8.43
N ASP A 157 11.19 -0.12 -7.83
CA ASP A 157 11.65 -1.46 -8.17
C ASP A 157 10.94 -1.97 -9.42
N SER A 158 11.70 -2.38 -10.44
CA SER A 158 11.18 -2.82 -11.73
C SER A 158 10.37 -4.12 -11.66
N PHE A 159 10.73 -5.03 -10.76
CA PHE A 159 9.98 -6.27 -10.57
C PHE A 159 8.59 -5.98 -9.99
N VAL A 160 8.54 -5.18 -8.91
CA VAL A 160 7.28 -4.74 -8.29
C VAL A 160 6.43 -3.90 -9.26
N LEU A 161 7.07 -3.06 -10.10
CA LEU A 161 6.37 -2.29 -11.11
C LEU A 161 5.68 -3.19 -12.14
N ASN A 162 6.40 -4.18 -12.68
CA ASN A 162 5.86 -5.11 -13.65
C ASN A 162 4.72 -5.95 -13.08
N GLU A 163 4.89 -6.46 -11.85
CA GLU A 163 3.83 -7.19 -11.14
C GLU A 163 2.56 -6.34 -10.98
N ARG A 164 2.69 -5.09 -10.52
CA ARG A 164 1.54 -4.17 -10.38
C ARG A 164 0.88 -3.83 -11.73
N CYS A 165 1.67 -3.61 -12.76
CA CYS A 165 1.12 -3.35 -14.10
C CYS A 165 0.32 -4.55 -14.62
N ALA A 166 0.84 -5.77 -14.43
CA ALA A 166 0.13 -6.99 -14.79
C ALA A 166 -1.18 -7.14 -14.00
N GLU A 167 -1.13 -6.92 -12.68
CA GLU A 167 -2.29 -6.98 -11.79
C GLU A 167 -3.37 -5.96 -12.18
N ILE A 168 -2.99 -4.72 -12.50
CA ILE A 168 -3.92 -3.67 -12.98
C ILE A 168 -4.66 -4.14 -14.24
N LEU A 169 -3.93 -4.68 -15.22
CA LEU A 169 -4.53 -5.19 -16.46
C LEU A 169 -5.43 -6.40 -16.19
N ASP A 170 -5.05 -7.29 -15.27
CA ASP A 170 -5.85 -8.45 -14.90
C ASP A 170 -7.13 -8.09 -14.17
N ILE A 171 -7.10 -7.11 -13.26
CA ILE A 171 -8.28 -6.59 -12.58
C ILE A 171 -9.26 -6.01 -13.61
N GLN A 172 -8.78 -5.13 -14.49
CA GLN A 172 -9.62 -4.46 -15.48
C GLN A 172 -10.20 -5.47 -16.49
N SER A 173 -9.37 -6.36 -17.03
CA SER A 173 -9.83 -7.36 -18.01
C SER A 173 -10.78 -8.38 -17.41
N SER A 174 -10.60 -8.78 -16.15
CA SER A 174 -11.51 -9.70 -15.46
C SER A 174 -12.85 -9.04 -15.17
N GLY A 175 -12.84 -7.76 -14.75
CA GLY A 175 -14.07 -6.99 -14.56
C GLY A 175 -14.87 -6.84 -15.85
N LEU A 176 -14.20 -6.47 -16.94
CA LEU A 176 -14.84 -6.35 -18.25
C LEU A 176 -15.35 -7.72 -18.75
N ALA A 177 -14.56 -8.79 -18.64
CA ALA A 177 -14.96 -10.15 -19.03
C ALA A 177 -16.27 -10.55 -18.32
N LYS A 178 -16.35 -10.34 -17.00
CA LYS A 178 -17.56 -10.67 -16.25
C LYS A 178 -18.79 -9.90 -16.75
N ARG A 179 -18.63 -8.63 -17.10
CA ARG A 179 -19.71 -7.80 -17.64
C ARG A 179 -20.17 -8.29 -19.01
N LEU A 180 -19.23 -8.54 -19.92
CA LEU A 180 -19.54 -9.01 -21.28
C LEU A 180 -20.31 -10.34 -21.26
N VAL A 181 -19.84 -11.30 -20.45
CA VAL A 181 -20.50 -12.59 -20.30
C VAL A 181 -21.91 -12.43 -19.67
N HIS A 182 -22.02 -11.62 -18.61
CA HIS A 182 -23.30 -11.43 -17.92
C HIS A 182 -24.35 -10.77 -18.81
N THR A 183 -23.96 -9.77 -19.59
CA THR A 183 -24.87 -9.05 -20.50
C THR A 183 -25.07 -9.73 -21.85
N GLN A 184 -24.39 -10.86 -22.08
CA GLN A 184 -24.38 -11.56 -23.38
C GLN A 184 -23.99 -10.63 -24.55
N ALA A 185 -23.07 -9.70 -24.29
CA ALA A 185 -22.62 -8.74 -25.29
C ALA A 185 -22.02 -9.43 -26.50
N GLN A 186 -22.38 -8.98 -27.69
CA GLN A 186 -21.90 -9.55 -28.94
C GLN A 186 -20.61 -8.87 -29.44
N SER A 187 -20.39 -7.63 -29.04
CA SER A 187 -19.24 -6.81 -29.45
C SER A 187 -18.89 -5.78 -28.37
N VAL A 188 -17.69 -5.23 -28.49
CA VAL A 188 -17.21 -4.10 -27.68
C VAL A 188 -16.91 -2.95 -28.63
N VAL A 189 -17.48 -1.78 -28.39
CA VAL A 189 -17.27 -0.58 -29.22
C VAL A 189 -16.45 0.42 -28.44
N LEU A 190 -15.36 0.94 -29.02
CA LEU A 190 -14.45 1.87 -28.40
C LEU A 190 -14.10 3.02 -29.35
N GLY A 191 -14.19 4.25 -28.86
CA GLY A 191 -13.65 5.43 -29.53
C GLY A 191 -12.13 5.49 -29.34
N ILE A 192 -11.36 5.46 -30.44
CA ILE A 192 -9.91 5.46 -30.42
C ILE A 192 -9.38 6.78 -30.94
N SER A 193 -8.98 7.64 -30.01
CA SER A 193 -8.41 8.96 -30.31
C SER A 193 -6.91 8.95 -30.61
N GLY A 194 -6.22 7.85 -30.32
CA GLY A 194 -4.75 7.76 -30.34
C GLY A 194 -4.05 8.32 -29.10
N GLY A 195 -4.80 8.72 -28.07
CA GLY A 195 -4.29 9.11 -26.76
C GLY A 195 -4.12 7.89 -25.84
N LEU A 196 -3.48 8.10 -24.67
CA LEU A 196 -3.16 7.03 -23.71
C LEU A 196 -4.40 6.32 -23.18
N ASP A 197 -5.46 7.06 -22.84
CA ASP A 197 -6.67 6.48 -22.24
C ASP A 197 -7.37 5.51 -23.19
N SER A 198 -7.59 5.93 -24.45
CA SER A 198 -8.19 5.09 -25.47
C SER A 198 -7.30 3.89 -25.84
N THR A 199 -5.99 4.07 -25.82
CA THR A 199 -5.02 3.00 -26.01
C THR A 199 -5.11 1.96 -24.90
N LEU A 200 -5.11 2.39 -23.64
CA LEU A 200 -5.27 1.49 -22.48
C LEU A 200 -6.59 0.74 -22.53
N ALA A 201 -7.70 1.45 -22.79
CA ALA A 201 -9.02 0.83 -22.93
C ALA A 201 -9.05 -0.26 -24.02
N LEU A 202 -8.40 0.01 -25.16
CA LEU A 202 -8.29 -0.97 -26.26
C LEU A 202 -7.46 -2.20 -25.85
N LEU A 203 -6.30 -2.00 -25.17
CA LEU A 203 -5.47 -3.11 -24.71
C LEU A 203 -6.20 -3.97 -23.66
N VAL A 204 -6.96 -3.36 -22.77
CA VAL A 204 -7.83 -4.07 -21.80
C VAL A 204 -8.91 -4.88 -22.54
N ALA A 205 -9.55 -4.30 -23.54
CA ALA A 205 -10.56 -5.01 -24.33
C ALA A 205 -9.96 -6.22 -25.08
N VAL A 206 -8.81 -6.05 -25.70
CA VAL A 206 -8.08 -7.14 -26.40
C VAL A 206 -7.73 -8.25 -25.41
N ARG A 207 -7.10 -7.92 -24.28
CA ARG A 207 -6.76 -8.89 -23.23
C ARG A 207 -7.99 -9.61 -22.70
N THR A 208 -9.12 -8.91 -22.63
CA THR A 208 -10.40 -9.48 -22.18
C THR A 208 -10.93 -10.51 -23.17
N LEU A 209 -10.96 -10.18 -24.47
CA LEU A 209 -11.46 -11.10 -25.48
C LEU A 209 -10.54 -12.31 -25.63
N ASP A 210 -9.21 -12.11 -25.59
CA ASP A 210 -8.23 -13.20 -25.57
C ASP A 210 -8.45 -14.16 -24.40
N LYS A 211 -8.71 -13.60 -23.18
CA LYS A 211 -9.02 -14.37 -21.97
C LYS A 211 -10.31 -15.18 -22.09
N LEU A 212 -11.31 -14.66 -22.80
CA LEU A 212 -12.58 -15.35 -23.06
C LEU A 212 -12.51 -16.31 -24.25
N GLY A 213 -11.40 -16.36 -25.00
CA GLY A 213 -11.29 -17.12 -26.24
C GLY A 213 -12.17 -16.56 -27.37
N TRP A 214 -12.50 -15.28 -27.32
CA TRP A 214 -13.33 -14.62 -28.33
C TRP A 214 -12.47 -14.00 -29.42
N ASN A 215 -13.03 -13.98 -30.66
CA ASN A 215 -12.36 -13.32 -31.78
C ASN A 215 -12.24 -11.80 -31.52
N ARG A 216 -11.02 -11.25 -31.71
CA ARG A 216 -10.73 -9.82 -31.57
C ARG A 216 -11.51 -8.94 -32.57
N GLU A 217 -12.00 -9.46 -33.67
CA GLU A 217 -12.89 -8.75 -34.61
C GLU A 217 -14.21 -8.30 -33.98
N LYS A 218 -14.60 -8.86 -32.81
CA LYS A 218 -15.73 -8.38 -32.01
C LYS A 218 -15.44 -7.06 -31.32
N ILE A 219 -14.19 -6.57 -31.32
CA ILE A 219 -13.84 -5.23 -30.90
C ILE A 219 -13.96 -4.30 -32.10
N ILE A 220 -14.83 -3.32 -32.00
CA ILE A 220 -15.05 -2.30 -33.03
C ILE A 220 -14.39 -1.01 -32.53
N GLY A 221 -13.20 -0.70 -33.07
CA GLY A 221 -12.51 0.56 -32.83
C GLY A 221 -13.03 1.63 -33.77
N VAL A 222 -13.58 2.70 -33.21
CA VAL A 222 -14.12 3.83 -33.96
C VAL A 222 -13.15 5.00 -33.86
N THR A 223 -12.68 5.54 -35.00
CA THR A 223 -11.91 6.77 -35.05
C THR A 223 -12.75 7.87 -35.71
N MET A 224 -12.73 9.05 -35.11
CA MET A 224 -13.48 10.22 -35.59
C MET A 224 -12.49 11.38 -35.77
N PRO A 225 -11.80 11.45 -36.91
CA PRO A 225 -10.86 12.54 -37.17
C PRO A 225 -11.60 13.86 -37.30
N GLY A 226 -11.40 14.76 -36.33
CA GLY A 226 -11.95 16.13 -36.34
C GLY A 226 -10.86 17.18 -36.57
N PHE A 227 -11.27 18.46 -36.58
CA PHE A 227 -10.37 19.60 -36.84
C PHE A 227 -9.19 19.71 -35.85
N GLY A 228 -9.26 19.10 -34.66
CA GLY A 228 -8.18 19.06 -33.65
C GLY A 228 -7.33 17.80 -33.73
N THR A 229 -7.62 16.85 -34.58
CA THR A 229 -6.88 15.58 -34.69
C THR A 229 -5.58 15.83 -35.44
N THR A 230 -4.44 15.61 -34.77
CA THR A 230 -3.14 15.68 -35.46
C THR A 230 -2.91 14.44 -36.30
N GLY A 231 -2.24 14.59 -37.46
CA GLY A 231 -1.89 13.46 -38.32
C GLY A 231 -1.17 12.32 -37.57
N ARG A 232 -0.37 12.66 -36.53
CA ARG A 232 0.34 11.68 -35.70
C ARG A 232 -0.60 10.84 -34.83
N THR A 233 -1.57 11.46 -34.16
CA THR A 233 -2.52 10.72 -33.28
C THR A 233 -3.42 9.82 -34.09
N TYR A 234 -3.90 10.29 -35.25
CA TYR A 234 -4.66 9.47 -36.19
C TYR A 234 -3.85 8.27 -36.69
N HIS A 235 -2.62 8.50 -37.14
CA HIS A 235 -1.74 7.43 -37.64
C HIS A 235 -1.47 6.39 -36.55
N ASN A 236 -1.19 6.81 -35.32
CA ASN A 236 -0.98 5.92 -34.17
C ASN A 236 -2.23 5.08 -33.88
N ALA A 237 -3.42 5.69 -33.90
CA ALA A 237 -4.68 4.98 -33.69
C ALA A 237 -4.90 3.88 -34.74
N MET A 238 -4.74 4.24 -36.00
CA MET A 238 -4.92 3.30 -37.13
C MET A 238 -3.90 2.16 -37.12
N MET A 239 -2.64 2.48 -36.84
CA MET A 239 -1.57 1.49 -36.76
C MET A 239 -1.82 0.51 -35.60
N LEU A 240 -2.19 1.01 -34.43
CA LEU A 240 -2.49 0.20 -33.26
C LEU A 240 -3.68 -0.75 -33.51
N MET A 241 -4.79 -0.22 -34.01
CA MET A 241 -5.99 -1.02 -34.30
C MET A 241 -5.71 -2.14 -35.33
N ARG A 242 -4.94 -1.82 -36.38
CA ARG A 242 -4.53 -2.83 -37.40
C ARG A 242 -3.62 -3.90 -36.78
N SER A 243 -2.64 -3.51 -35.98
CA SER A 243 -1.69 -4.45 -35.35
C SER A 243 -2.36 -5.41 -34.37
N LEU A 244 -3.47 -4.98 -33.75
CA LEU A 244 -4.25 -5.80 -32.81
C LEU A 244 -5.32 -6.68 -33.49
N GLY A 245 -5.55 -6.52 -34.80
CA GLY A 245 -6.50 -7.33 -35.57
C GLY A 245 -7.97 -7.11 -35.19
N ILE A 246 -8.34 -5.87 -34.84
CA ILE A 246 -9.71 -5.51 -34.50
C ILE A 246 -10.47 -4.95 -35.71
N THR A 247 -11.81 -4.89 -35.63
CA THR A 247 -12.64 -4.22 -36.62
C THR A 247 -12.51 -2.70 -36.50
N ILE A 248 -12.24 -2.03 -37.64
CA ILE A 248 -12.02 -0.58 -37.65
C ILE A 248 -13.22 0.11 -38.33
N ARG A 249 -13.69 1.18 -37.72
CA ARG A 249 -14.69 2.09 -38.31
C ARG A 249 -14.16 3.52 -38.23
N GLU A 250 -14.29 4.25 -39.31
CA GLU A 250 -14.00 5.67 -39.44
C GLU A 250 -15.31 6.43 -39.68
N ILE A 251 -15.55 7.49 -38.93
CA ILE A 251 -16.78 8.29 -38.99
C ILE A 251 -16.41 9.76 -39.12
#